data_b2c6ff7deaf4ef8b62ff7f63c4911d02
#
_entry.id   b2c6ff7deaf4ef8b62ff7f63c4911d02
#
_cell.length_a   1.000
_cell.length_b   1.000
_cell.length_c   1.000
_cell.angle_alpha   90.00
_cell.angle_beta   90.00
_cell.angle_gamma   90.00
#
_symmetry.space_group_name_H-M   'P 1'
#
loop_
_entity.id
_entity.type
_entity.pdbx_description
1 polymer ?
#
loop_
_entity_poly.entity_id
_entity_poly.type
_entity_poly.pdbx_seq_one_letter_code
_entity_poly.pdbx_strand_id
1 'polypeptide(L)'
;MMGTLADKYGPLFTIKLGVKPALVLSNWEMSKELFTTNDLAVSSRPKLVAVEVMSYNQAFVGLAPYGPYWRELRKIVTFEFLSNRRIEQRSHIRVSEVRTSIRELFHVWSSGNKNESSYTLVDITQWFAYLTFNMVVRMVVGKRYFGVMHVEGKDKAERFMKNIREFMNLMGTFTVADGVPCLRWLDLGGYEKAMKGTAKEIDKLLSEWLEEHLQKKLLGEKVESDRDFMDVMISALNGSQIDGFDADTICKATTLELILGGTDTTAVTLTWALSLLLRNPLALGKAKEEIDMQIGKDEYIRESDISKLVYLQAIVKETLRLYPPAPFSSPREFTENCILGGYHIKKGTRLIHNLWKIHRDPSVWSNPLDFKPERFLTTHKHVDLRGHNFELLPFGSGRRVCAGMSLGLNMVHFTLANLLHSFDILNPSAEPIDMTEFFGFTNTKATPLEILVKPRQSPNYYETL
;
A
#
# COMPACT_ATOMS: atom_id res chain seq x y z
N MET A 1 -22.04 -3.41 -5.68
CA MET A 1 -22.70 -2.41 -6.58
C MET A 1 -22.04 -2.32 -7.96
N MET A 2 -20.78 -1.88 -8.14
CA MET A 2 -20.16 -1.76 -9.49
C MET A 2 -20.07 -3.10 -10.25
N GLY A 3 -19.76 -4.20 -9.55
CA GLY A 3 -19.78 -5.54 -10.15
C GLY A 3 -21.16 -5.94 -10.66
N THR A 4 -22.20 -5.70 -9.87
CA THR A 4 -23.61 -5.98 -10.25
C THR A 4 -24.07 -5.13 -11.44
N LEU A 5 -23.60 -3.88 -11.53
CA LEU A 5 -23.87 -3.04 -12.70
C LEU A 5 -23.16 -3.57 -13.94
N ALA A 6 -21.94 -4.08 -13.81
CA ALA A 6 -21.22 -4.72 -14.91
C ALA A 6 -21.91 -6.00 -15.40
N ASP A 7 -22.53 -6.79 -14.50
CA ASP A 7 -23.32 -7.96 -14.87
C ASP A 7 -24.58 -7.60 -15.65
N LYS A 8 -25.17 -6.41 -15.35
CA LYS A 8 -26.41 -5.95 -15.99
C LYS A 8 -26.17 -5.21 -17.31
N TYR A 9 -25.16 -4.37 -17.39
CA TYR A 9 -24.93 -3.45 -18.50
C TYR A 9 -23.75 -3.82 -19.41
N GLY A 10 -23.04 -4.91 -19.06
CA GLY A 10 -21.82 -5.33 -19.74
C GLY A 10 -20.56 -4.78 -19.08
N PRO A 11 -19.37 -5.24 -19.55
CA PRO A 11 -18.09 -4.94 -18.91
C PRO A 11 -17.63 -3.48 -19.13
N LEU A 12 -18.24 -2.76 -20.05
CA LEU A 12 -17.94 -1.37 -20.34
C LEU A 12 -19.24 -0.56 -20.37
N PHE A 13 -19.40 0.35 -19.42
CA PHE A 13 -20.57 1.23 -19.35
C PHE A 13 -20.21 2.59 -18.75
N THR A 14 -21.08 3.59 -18.96
CA THR A 14 -20.87 4.93 -18.42
C THR A 14 -21.86 5.24 -17.32
N ILE A 15 -21.37 6.00 -16.33
CA ILE A 15 -22.18 6.60 -15.27
C ILE A 15 -21.91 8.09 -15.22
N LYS A 16 -22.76 8.84 -14.53
CA LYS A 16 -22.52 10.25 -14.21
C LYS A 16 -22.14 10.39 -12.74
N LEU A 17 -21.00 11.01 -12.48
CA LEU A 17 -20.59 11.45 -11.15
C LEU A 17 -20.89 12.96 -11.06
N GLY A 18 -22.13 13.30 -10.68
CA GLY A 18 -22.65 14.65 -10.84
C GLY A 18 -22.73 15.04 -12.33
N VAL A 19 -22.02 16.11 -12.73
CA VAL A 19 -21.94 16.55 -14.14
C VAL A 19 -20.81 15.91 -14.93
N LYS A 20 -19.95 15.09 -14.28
CA LYS A 20 -18.78 14.47 -14.91
C LYS A 20 -19.10 13.06 -15.41
N PRO A 21 -18.86 12.75 -16.70
CA PRO A 21 -18.98 11.37 -17.19
C PRO A 21 -17.86 10.52 -16.63
N ALA A 22 -18.18 9.28 -16.27
CA ALA A 22 -17.21 8.27 -15.86
C ALA A 22 -17.48 6.96 -16.62
N LEU A 23 -16.43 6.39 -17.17
CA LEU A 23 -16.41 5.09 -17.81
C LEU A 23 -16.02 4.03 -16.78
N VAL A 24 -16.84 3.00 -16.62
CA VAL A 24 -16.53 1.83 -15.78
C VAL A 24 -16.08 0.70 -16.70
N LEU A 25 -14.88 0.18 -16.43
CA LEU A 25 -14.26 -0.92 -17.17
C LEU A 25 -14.07 -2.10 -16.22
N SER A 26 -14.60 -3.28 -16.59
CA SER A 26 -14.72 -4.45 -15.71
C SER A 26 -14.26 -5.77 -16.35
N ASN A 27 -13.52 -5.76 -17.47
CA ASN A 27 -12.94 -6.97 -18.06
C ASN A 27 -11.46 -6.79 -18.43
N TRP A 28 -10.75 -7.89 -18.59
CA TRP A 28 -9.30 -7.88 -18.80
C TRP A 28 -8.92 -7.59 -20.27
N GLU A 29 -9.74 -7.97 -21.24
CA GLU A 29 -9.48 -7.74 -22.67
C GLU A 29 -9.45 -6.24 -22.97
N MET A 30 -10.45 -5.50 -22.50
CA MET A 30 -10.47 -4.05 -22.68
C MET A 30 -9.40 -3.37 -21.80
N SER A 31 -9.03 -3.95 -20.65
CA SER A 31 -7.88 -3.47 -19.87
C SER A 31 -6.59 -3.61 -20.68
N LYS A 32 -6.41 -4.70 -21.42
CA LYS A 32 -5.28 -4.88 -22.32
C LYS A 32 -5.26 -3.82 -23.42
N GLU A 33 -6.38 -3.61 -24.11
CA GLU A 33 -6.50 -2.55 -25.14
C GLU A 33 -6.21 -1.17 -24.55
N LEU A 34 -6.78 -0.87 -23.35
CA LEU A 34 -6.58 0.41 -22.66
C LEU A 34 -5.10 0.69 -22.40
N PHE A 35 -4.35 -0.27 -21.86
CA PHE A 35 -2.97 -0.05 -21.41
C PHE A 35 -1.91 -0.37 -22.47
N THR A 36 -2.28 -0.93 -23.61
CA THR A 36 -1.37 -1.10 -24.77
C THR A 36 -1.58 -0.01 -25.81
N THR A 37 -2.81 0.20 -26.25
CA THR A 37 -3.15 1.11 -27.35
C THR A 37 -3.44 2.53 -26.85
N ASN A 38 -4.20 2.66 -25.75
CA ASN A 38 -4.75 3.94 -25.25
C ASN A 38 -4.06 4.45 -23.96
N ASP A 39 -2.91 3.88 -23.56
CA ASP A 39 -2.27 4.19 -22.28
C ASP A 39 -1.93 5.68 -22.12
N LEU A 40 -1.49 6.34 -23.19
CA LEU A 40 -1.20 7.78 -23.15
C LEU A 40 -2.49 8.59 -22.92
N ALA A 41 -3.55 8.28 -23.65
CA ALA A 41 -4.83 8.97 -23.53
C ALA A 41 -5.42 8.93 -22.11
N VAL A 42 -5.16 7.85 -21.34
CA VAL A 42 -5.68 7.64 -19.99
C VAL A 42 -4.63 7.81 -18.89
N SER A 43 -3.48 8.40 -19.22
CA SER A 43 -2.37 8.52 -18.26
C SER A 43 -2.53 9.67 -17.25
N SER A 44 -3.50 10.58 -17.40
CA SER A 44 -3.68 11.71 -16.48
C SER A 44 -4.56 11.40 -15.27
N ARG A 45 -4.53 12.29 -14.30
CA ARG A 45 -5.32 12.26 -13.07
C ARG A 45 -6.37 13.37 -13.07
N PRO A 46 -7.62 13.09 -12.63
CA PRO A 46 -8.62 14.14 -12.47
C PRO A 46 -8.24 15.06 -11.31
N LYS A 47 -8.61 16.32 -11.46
CA LYS A 47 -8.53 17.29 -10.35
C LYS A 47 -9.72 17.06 -9.43
N LEU A 48 -9.47 16.52 -8.23
CA LEU A 48 -10.43 16.34 -7.16
C LEU A 48 -10.10 17.30 -6.02
N VAL A 49 -11.10 17.69 -5.22
CA VAL A 49 -10.91 18.61 -4.09
C VAL A 49 -9.89 18.08 -3.10
N ALA A 50 -10.01 16.80 -2.71
CA ALA A 50 -9.06 16.15 -1.82
C ALA A 50 -7.64 16.17 -2.38
N VAL A 51 -7.47 15.85 -3.67
CA VAL A 51 -6.17 15.85 -4.34
C VAL A 51 -5.57 17.25 -4.41
N GLU A 52 -6.38 18.27 -4.70
CA GLU A 52 -5.91 19.66 -4.72
C GLU A 52 -5.43 20.10 -3.33
N VAL A 53 -6.27 19.90 -2.30
CA VAL A 53 -6.04 20.44 -0.96
C VAL A 53 -4.96 19.66 -0.20
N MET A 54 -4.95 18.32 -0.32
CA MET A 54 -4.16 17.44 0.55
C MET A 54 -2.85 16.94 -0.09
N SER A 55 -2.65 17.15 -1.39
CA SER A 55 -1.43 16.72 -2.08
C SER A 55 -0.59 17.89 -2.61
N TYR A 56 -0.59 19.02 -1.92
CA TYR A 56 0.14 20.22 -2.32
C TYR A 56 -0.18 20.64 -3.77
N ASN A 57 -1.47 20.79 -4.06
CA ASN A 57 -1.96 21.13 -5.41
C ASN A 57 -1.50 20.14 -6.50
N GLN A 58 -1.69 18.85 -6.25
CA GLN A 58 -1.30 17.74 -7.15
C GLN A 58 0.22 17.50 -7.27
N ALA A 59 1.02 17.90 -6.27
CA ALA A 59 2.45 17.65 -6.27
C ALA A 59 2.85 16.17 -5.99
N PHE A 60 1.93 15.31 -5.54
CA PHE A 60 2.20 13.87 -5.40
C PHE A 60 2.41 13.21 -6.76
N VAL A 61 3.48 12.42 -6.92
CA VAL A 61 3.78 11.73 -8.19
C VAL A 61 2.66 10.78 -8.64
N GLY A 62 1.98 10.12 -7.71
CA GLY A 62 0.85 9.24 -8.02
C GLY A 62 -0.42 9.98 -8.44
N LEU A 63 -0.57 11.26 -8.04
CA LEU A 63 -1.76 12.08 -8.23
C LEU A 63 -1.56 13.27 -9.18
N ALA A 64 -0.31 13.58 -9.55
CA ALA A 64 0.01 14.64 -10.52
C ALA A 64 -0.57 14.32 -11.91
N PRO A 65 -1.02 15.33 -12.67
CA PRO A 65 -1.35 15.17 -14.08
C PRO A 65 -0.16 14.60 -14.87
N TYR A 66 -0.44 13.93 -15.99
CA TYR A 66 0.63 13.49 -16.87
C TYR A 66 1.26 14.69 -17.58
N GLY A 67 2.55 14.91 -17.38
CA GLY A 67 3.27 16.06 -17.91
C GLY A 67 4.76 16.04 -17.57
N PRO A 68 5.48 17.15 -17.83
CA PRO A 68 6.92 17.26 -17.54
C PRO A 68 7.23 17.04 -16.07
N TYR A 69 6.49 17.69 -15.16
CA TYR A 69 6.61 17.51 -13.72
C TYR A 69 6.54 16.05 -13.30
N TRP A 70 5.47 15.36 -13.72
CA TRP A 70 5.28 13.96 -13.38
C TRP A 70 6.43 13.08 -13.89
N ARG A 71 6.88 13.30 -15.13
CA ARG A 71 7.97 12.49 -15.72
C ARG A 71 9.27 12.63 -14.94
N GLU A 72 9.64 13.87 -14.59
CA GLU A 72 10.89 14.13 -13.86
C GLU A 72 10.81 13.58 -12.44
N LEU A 73 9.74 13.86 -11.70
CA LEU A 73 9.58 13.37 -10.34
C LEU A 73 9.47 11.83 -10.29
N ARG A 74 8.73 11.23 -11.24
CA ARG A 74 8.66 9.76 -11.36
C ARG A 74 10.03 9.14 -11.57
N LYS A 75 10.88 9.76 -12.36
CA LYS A 75 12.25 9.33 -12.60
C LYS A 75 13.08 9.39 -11.32
N ILE A 76 13.08 10.53 -10.61
CA ILE A 76 13.80 10.70 -9.35
C ILE A 76 13.36 9.62 -8.34
N VAL A 77 12.06 9.49 -8.07
CA VAL A 77 11.53 8.52 -7.11
C VAL A 77 11.90 7.08 -7.48
N THR A 78 11.82 6.74 -8.77
CA THR A 78 12.12 5.38 -9.23
C THR A 78 13.61 5.06 -9.10
N PHE A 79 14.51 5.94 -9.54
CA PHE A 79 15.95 5.65 -9.55
C PHE A 79 16.60 5.83 -8.18
N GLU A 80 16.20 6.86 -7.43
CA GLU A 80 16.87 7.20 -6.18
C GLU A 80 16.31 6.46 -4.96
N PHE A 81 15.07 5.94 -5.05
CA PHE A 81 14.44 5.27 -3.90
C PHE A 81 13.92 3.87 -4.20
N LEU A 82 13.19 3.67 -5.30
CA LEU A 82 12.41 2.47 -5.59
C LEU A 82 13.07 1.51 -6.61
N SER A 83 14.31 1.80 -7.07
CA SER A 83 15.07 0.82 -7.86
C SER A 83 15.46 -0.38 -6.98
N ASN A 84 15.56 -1.57 -7.60
CA ASN A 84 15.94 -2.80 -6.87
C ASN A 84 17.26 -2.63 -6.11
N ARG A 85 18.25 -1.95 -6.72
CA ARG A 85 19.53 -1.64 -6.06
C ARG A 85 19.33 -0.81 -4.78
N ARG A 86 18.50 0.25 -4.82
CA ARG A 86 18.23 1.11 -3.65
C ARG A 86 17.41 0.38 -2.59
N ILE A 87 16.47 -0.46 -3.00
CA ILE A 87 15.70 -1.31 -2.08
C ILE A 87 16.64 -2.27 -1.34
N GLU A 88 17.55 -2.92 -2.06
CA GLU A 88 18.52 -3.85 -1.46
C GLU A 88 19.48 -3.15 -0.49
N GLN A 89 20.03 -1.99 -0.87
CA GLN A 89 20.89 -1.19 0.02
C GLN A 89 20.23 -0.82 1.36
N ARG A 90 18.90 -0.67 1.38
CA ARG A 90 18.11 -0.36 2.60
C ARG A 90 17.47 -1.61 3.24
N SER A 91 17.88 -2.82 2.86
CA SER A 91 17.34 -4.06 3.42
C SER A 91 17.56 -4.15 4.93
N HIS A 92 18.71 -3.66 5.43
CA HIS A 92 19.03 -3.64 6.84
C HIS A 92 17.98 -2.91 7.70
N ILE A 93 17.33 -1.86 7.17
CA ILE A 93 16.25 -1.13 7.88
C ILE A 93 15.04 -2.06 8.03
N ARG A 94 14.60 -2.70 6.93
CA ARG A 94 13.44 -3.61 6.96
C ARG A 94 13.69 -4.82 7.85
N VAL A 95 14.87 -5.43 7.72
CA VAL A 95 15.28 -6.58 8.54
C VAL A 95 15.29 -6.19 10.03
N SER A 96 15.89 -5.06 10.39
CA SER A 96 15.93 -4.63 11.79
C SER A 96 14.55 -4.30 12.35
N GLU A 97 13.64 -3.68 11.55
CA GLU A 97 12.28 -3.39 12.04
C GLU A 97 11.44 -4.65 12.23
N VAL A 98 11.51 -5.61 11.30
CA VAL A 98 10.78 -6.88 11.46
C VAL A 98 11.28 -7.61 12.69
N ARG A 99 12.59 -7.76 12.86
CA ARG A 99 13.18 -8.43 14.02
C ARG A 99 12.80 -7.74 15.33
N THR A 100 12.94 -6.42 15.39
CA THR A 100 12.56 -5.66 16.58
C THR A 100 11.07 -5.85 16.89
N SER A 101 10.19 -5.78 15.90
CA SER A 101 8.74 -5.95 16.12
C SER A 101 8.37 -7.39 16.53
N ILE A 102 9.05 -8.41 16.01
CA ILE A 102 8.89 -9.81 16.45
C ILE A 102 9.33 -9.96 17.89
N ARG A 103 10.48 -9.40 18.27
CA ARG A 103 10.97 -9.40 19.66
C ARG A 103 10.01 -8.66 20.60
N GLU A 104 9.49 -7.51 20.20
CA GLU A 104 8.49 -6.77 20.97
C GLU A 104 7.20 -7.58 21.16
N LEU A 105 6.75 -8.30 20.13
CA LEU A 105 5.58 -9.20 20.22
C LEU A 105 5.84 -10.36 21.18
N PHE A 106 7.05 -10.93 21.15
CA PHE A 106 7.47 -11.95 22.13
C PHE A 106 7.47 -11.38 23.57
N HIS A 107 7.93 -10.17 23.79
CA HIS A 107 7.86 -9.53 25.11
C HIS A 107 6.42 -9.29 25.60
N VAL A 108 5.51 -8.90 24.69
CA VAL A 108 4.07 -8.79 25.02
C VAL A 108 3.53 -10.15 25.49
N TRP A 109 3.88 -11.22 24.77
CA TRP A 109 3.49 -12.57 25.15
C TRP A 109 4.09 -12.98 26.50
N SER A 110 5.39 -12.82 26.71
CA SER A 110 6.12 -13.24 27.92
C SER A 110 5.68 -12.47 29.18
N SER A 111 5.36 -11.18 29.04
CA SER A 111 4.89 -10.34 30.17
C SER A 111 3.49 -10.69 30.63
N GLY A 112 2.64 -11.22 29.75
CA GLY A 112 1.24 -11.60 30.04
C GLY A 112 1.09 -13.05 30.53
N ASN A 113 2.09 -13.91 30.32
CA ASN A 113 1.96 -15.35 30.52
C ASN A 113 2.95 -15.89 31.55
N LYS A 114 2.42 -16.50 32.61
CA LYS A 114 3.22 -17.29 33.57
C LYS A 114 3.45 -18.74 33.13
N ASN A 115 2.87 -19.15 32.00
CA ASN A 115 2.91 -20.52 31.51
C ASN A 115 3.26 -20.55 30.01
N GLU A 116 4.30 -21.25 29.62
CA GLU A 116 4.79 -21.38 28.24
C GLU A 116 3.76 -21.95 27.24
N SER A 117 2.72 -22.62 27.73
CA SER A 117 1.65 -23.16 26.90
C SER A 117 0.55 -22.15 26.54
N SER A 118 0.54 -20.98 27.12
CA SER A 118 -0.54 -19.98 27.00
C SER A 118 -0.42 -19.16 25.73
N TYR A 119 -1.57 -18.79 25.15
CA TYR A 119 -1.69 -17.84 24.05
C TYR A 119 -2.00 -16.45 24.56
N THR A 120 -1.52 -15.42 23.85
CA THR A 120 -1.82 -14.01 24.12
C THR A 120 -2.64 -13.42 22.97
N LEU A 121 -3.69 -12.67 23.33
CA LEU A 121 -4.52 -11.93 22.37
C LEU A 121 -3.79 -10.68 21.88
N VAL A 122 -3.76 -10.46 20.58
CA VAL A 122 -3.09 -9.33 19.91
C VAL A 122 -3.97 -8.75 18.81
N ASP A 123 -4.11 -7.42 18.78
CA ASP A 123 -4.59 -6.70 17.59
C ASP A 123 -3.47 -6.67 16.53
N ILE A 124 -3.52 -7.64 15.61
CA ILE A 124 -2.50 -7.78 14.58
C ILE A 124 -2.65 -6.73 13.47
N THR A 125 -3.83 -6.15 13.28
CA THR A 125 -4.04 -5.04 12.35
C THR A 125 -3.23 -3.82 12.79
N GLN A 126 -3.29 -3.49 14.08
CA GLN A 126 -2.50 -2.39 14.65
C GLN A 126 -0.99 -2.69 14.62
N TRP A 127 -0.60 -3.94 14.91
CA TRP A 127 0.80 -4.35 14.84
C TRP A 127 1.37 -4.21 13.43
N PHE A 128 0.65 -4.66 12.40
CA PHE A 128 1.06 -4.45 11.01
C PHE A 128 1.16 -2.96 10.65
N ALA A 129 0.21 -2.14 11.09
CA ALA A 129 0.23 -0.71 10.83
C ALA A 129 1.47 -0.04 11.44
N TYR A 130 1.83 -0.36 12.67
CA TYR A 130 3.02 0.19 13.33
C TYR A 130 4.33 -0.29 12.70
N LEU A 131 4.42 -1.58 12.40
CA LEU A 131 5.60 -2.15 11.75
C LEU A 131 5.85 -1.53 10.38
N THR A 132 4.83 -1.50 9.51
CA THR A 132 4.95 -0.93 8.16
C THR A 132 5.25 0.57 8.18
N PHE A 133 4.63 1.29 9.12
CA PHE A 133 4.90 2.70 9.34
C PHE A 133 6.36 2.95 9.74
N ASN A 134 6.87 2.25 10.76
CA ASN A 134 8.26 2.37 11.18
C ASN A 134 9.23 2.05 10.03
N MET A 135 9.00 0.96 9.29
CA MET A 135 9.84 0.61 8.14
C MET A 135 9.94 1.75 7.14
N VAL A 136 8.79 2.31 6.72
CA VAL A 136 8.76 3.33 5.68
C VAL A 136 9.33 4.66 6.20
N VAL A 137 8.93 5.09 7.40
CA VAL A 137 9.40 6.35 7.97
C VAL A 137 10.90 6.32 8.24
N ARG A 138 11.45 5.17 8.66
CA ARG A 138 12.92 5.02 8.79
C ARG A 138 13.64 5.10 7.44
N MET A 139 13.07 4.51 6.39
CA MET A 139 13.67 4.61 5.04
C MET A 139 13.55 6.00 4.44
N VAL A 140 12.51 6.76 4.81
CA VAL A 140 12.19 8.05 4.18
C VAL A 140 12.78 9.24 4.93
N VAL A 141 12.74 9.22 6.28
CA VAL A 141 13.19 10.33 7.15
C VAL A 141 14.08 9.88 8.32
N GLY A 142 14.55 8.64 8.32
CA GLY A 142 15.49 8.12 9.32
C GLY A 142 14.94 7.96 10.74
N LYS A 143 13.61 8.08 10.96
CA LYS A 143 12.99 8.10 12.31
C LYS A 143 12.18 6.86 12.59
N ARG A 144 12.16 6.40 13.85
CA ARG A 144 11.29 5.35 14.39
C ARG A 144 10.34 5.94 15.42
N TYR A 145 9.07 5.55 15.40
CA TYR A 145 8.04 6.14 16.26
C TYR A 145 7.34 5.15 17.19
N PHE A 146 7.13 3.90 16.78
CA PHE A 146 6.38 2.92 17.56
C PHE A 146 7.27 1.79 18.06
N GLY A 147 6.95 1.27 19.26
CA GLY A 147 7.60 0.13 19.91
C GLY A 147 7.56 0.24 21.42
N VAL A 148 7.77 -0.90 22.10
CA VAL A 148 7.70 -1.01 23.58
C VAL A 148 8.80 -0.17 24.24
N MET A 149 9.93 0.02 23.57
CA MET A 149 11.11 0.72 24.11
C MET A 149 11.12 2.24 23.81
N HIS A 150 10.14 2.76 23.04
CA HIS A 150 10.09 4.17 22.66
C HIS A 150 9.01 4.91 23.43
N VAL A 151 9.38 5.45 24.60
CA VAL A 151 8.48 6.24 25.46
C VAL A 151 8.48 7.71 25.05
N GLU A 152 9.61 8.24 24.56
CA GLU A 152 9.72 9.63 24.12
C GLU A 152 9.02 9.85 22.77
N GLY A 153 8.09 10.80 22.74
CA GLY A 153 7.37 11.18 21.53
C GLY A 153 6.15 10.31 21.19
N LYS A 154 5.71 9.40 22.07
CA LYS A 154 4.53 8.54 21.84
C LYS A 154 3.28 9.35 21.47
N ASP A 155 3.00 10.44 22.18
CA ASP A 155 1.84 11.31 21.91
C ASP A 155 1.96 11.96 20.51
N LYS A 156 3.18 12.34 20.10
CA LYS A 156 3.45 12.90 18.77
C LYS A 156 3.22 11.84 17.67
N ALA A 157 3.67 10.62 17.92
CA ALA A 157 3.49 9.49 17.01
C ALA A 157 2.01 9.10 16.87
N GLU A 158 1.27 8.98 17.98
CA GLU A 158 -0.15 8.65 17.97
C GLU A 158 -0.97 9.75 17.27
N ARG A 159 -0.66 11.02 17.50
CA ARG A 159 -1.28 12.16 16.82
C ARG A 159 -0.99 12.11 15.31
N PHE A 160 0.24 11.81 14.92
CA PHE A 160 0.58 11.68 13.51
C PHE A 160 -0.16 10.51 12.83
N MET A 161 -0.22 9.34 13.47
CA MET A 161 -1.01 8.21 12.95
C MET A 161 -2.50 8.52 12.86
N LYS A 162 -3.05 9.25 13.82
CA LYS A 162 -4.43 9.73 13.75
C LYS A 162 -4.64 10.63 12.51
N ASN A 163 -3.73 11.57 12.30
CA ASN A 163 -3.77 12.46 11.13
C ASN A 163 -3.60 11.71 9.81
N ILE A 164 -2.75 10.68 9.76
CA ILE A 164 -2.61 9.81 8.59
C ILE A 164 -3.91 9.06 8.29
N ARG A 165 -4.56 8.47 9.31
CA ARG A 165 -5.86 7.79 9.13
C ARG A 165 -6.93 8.74 8.63
N GLU A 166 -7.01 9.94 9.21
CA GLU A 166 -7.94 10.98 8.77
C GLU A 166 -7.63 11.43 7.34
N PHE A 167 -6.35 11.59 7.00
CA PHE A 167 -5.91 11.89 5.65
C PHE A 167 -6.39 10.84 4.64
N MET A 168 -6.22 9.55 4.95
CA MET A 168 -6.65 8.47 4.07
C MET A 168 -8.17 8.43 3.90
N ASN A 169 -8.94 8.67 4.98
CA ASN A 169 -10.40 8.76 4.93
C ASN A 169 -10.86 9.92 4.04
N LEU A 170 -10.31 11.11 4.25
CA LEU A 170 -10.67 12.30 3.47
C LEU A 170 -10.24 12.18 2.01
N MET A 171 -9.07 11.56 1.73
CA MET A 171 -8.59 11.33 0.36
C MET A 171 -9.48 10.37 -0.42
N GLY A 172 -10.14 9.43 0.25
CA GLY A 172 -11.14 8.52 -0.33
C GLY A 172 -12.53 9.14 -0.49
N THR A 173 -12.75 10.35 0.03
CA THR A 173 -14.08 10.99 0.03
C THR A 173 -14.34 11.72 -1.28
N PHE A 174 -15.41 11.32 -1.98
CA PHE A 174 -15.92 12.07 -3.14
C PHE A 174 -16.91 13.13 -2.66
N THR A 175 -16.52 14.39 -2.78
CA THR A 175 -17.33 15.52 -2.32
C THR A 175 -18.37 15.96 -3.36
N VAL A 176 -19.38 16.72 -2.92
CA VAL A 176 -20.36 17.33 -3.84
C VAL A 176 -19.65 18.22 -4.87
N ALA A 177 -18.59 18.91 -4.46
CA ALA A 177 -17.79 19.76 -5.35
C ALA A 177 -17.06 18.99 -6.46
N ASP A 178 -16.70 17.72 -6.24
CA ASP A 178 -16.09 16.86 -7.26
C ASP A 178 -17.08 16.48 -8.37
N GLY A 179 -18.37 16.42 -8.02
CA GLY A 179 -19.46 16.13 -8.95
C GLY A 179 -20.08 17.38 -9.56
N VAL A 180 -20.21 18.45 -8.77
CA VAL A 180 -20.86 19.72 -9.15
C VAL A 180 -19.98 20.90 -8.70
N PRO A 181 -18.94 21.27 -9.47
CA PRO A 181 -17.90 22.22 -9.04
C PRO A 181 -18.41 23.62 -8.64
N CYS A 182 -19.54 24.08 -9.23
CA CYS A 182 -20.12 25.36 -8.88
C CYS A 182 -20.69 25.45 -7.46
N LEU A 183 -20.86 24.29 -6.76
CA LEU A 183 -21.32 24.24 -5.37
C LEU A 183 -20.15 24.14 -4.35
N ARG A 184 -18.90 24.22 -4.80
CA ARG A 184 -17.70 24.08 -3.93
C ARG A 184 -17.69 25.08 -2.78
N TRP A 185 -18.14 26.31 -3.00
CA TRP A 185 -18.16 27.38 -2.00
C TRP A 185 -19.06 27.08 -0.79
N LEU A 186 -20.03 26.16 -0.93
CA LEU A 186 -20.92 25.76 0.17
C LEU A 186 -20.23 24.78 1.15
N ASP A 187 -19.16 24.12 0.72
CA ASP A 187 -18.49 23.05 1.49
C ASP A 187 -19.47 22.11 2.19
N LEU A 188 -20.43 21.56 1.42
CA LEU A 188 -21.48 20.70 1.96
C LEU A 188 -20.86 19.48 2.69
N GLY A 189 -21.13 19.39 4.00
CA GLY A 189 -20.54 18.39 4.88
C GLY A 189 -19.23 18.81 5.53
N GLY A 190 -18.68 19.99 5.25
CA GLY A 190 -17.47 20.53 5.87
C GLY A 190 -16.17 19.78 5.49
N TYR A 191 -16.21 19.01 4.41
CA TYR A 191 -15.09 18.16 4.00
C TYR A 191 -13.85 18.95 3.59
N GLU A 192 -14.00 20.04 2.82
CA GLU A 192 -12.84 20.84 2.39
C GLU A 192 -12.17 21.52 3.59
N LYS A 193 -12.96 21.98 4.57
CA LYS A 193 -12.44 22.52 5.83
C LYS A 193 -11.67 21.45 6.62
N ALA A 194 -12.20 20.23 6.73
CA ALA A 194 -11.51 19.10 7.38
C ALA A 194 -10.21 18.75 6.64
N MET A 195 -10.22 18.65 5.31
CA MET A 195 -9.04 18.42 4.46
C MET A 195 -7.95 19.46 4.70
N LYS A 196 -8.32 20.76 4.73
CA LYS A 196 -7.36 21.85 5.01
C LYS A 196 -6.77 21.75 6.43
N GLY A 197 -7.59 21.38 7.42
CA GLY A 197 -7.14 21.18 8.79
C GLY A 197 -6.11 20.04 8.89
N THR A 198 -6.45 18.88 8.37
CA THR A 198 -5.58 17.69 8.37
C THR A 198 -4.29 17.93 7.58
N ALA A 199 -4.37 18.56 6.39
CA ALA A 199 -3.19 18.89 5.59
C ALA A 199 -2.24 19.84 6.33
N LYS A 200 -2.76 20.85 7.05
CA LYS A 200 -1.97 21.77 7.84
C LYS A 200 -1.21 21.10 8.99
N GLU A 201 -1.86 20.20 9.72
CA GLU A 201 -1.21 19.47 10.82
C GLU A 201 -0.10 18.55 10.31
N ILE A 202 -0.30 17.89 9.17
CA ILE A 202 0.71 17.04 8.55
C ILE A 202 1.86 17.89 8.00
N ASP A 203 1.56 19.00 7.31
CA ASP A 203 2.57 19.90 6.75
C ASP A 203 3.51 20.47 7.82
N LYS A 204 2.99 20.77 9.01
CA LYS A 204 3.80 21.21 10.14
C LYS A 204 4.89 20.19 10.50
N LEU A 205 4.54 18.91 10.59
CA LEU A 205 5.50 17.85 10.90
C LEU A 205 6.51 17.63 9.77
N LEU A 206 6.04 17.67 8.53
CA LEU A 206 6.92 17.53 7.35
C LEU A 206 7.91 18.70 7.26
N SER A 207 7.48 19.90 7.62
CA SER A 207 8.35 21.09 7.67
C SER A 207 9.39 20.98 8.77
N GLU A 208 9.02 20.46 9.96
CA GLU A 208 10.00 20.18 11.03
C GLU A 208 11.06 19.16 10.56
N TRP A 209 10.65 18.08 9.88
CA TRP A 209 11.60 17.10 9.35
C TRP A 209 12.50 17.68 8.26
N LEU A 210 11.95 18.47 7.35
CA LEU A 210 12.72 19.11 6.28
C LEU A 210 13.78 20.05 6.86
N GLU A 211 13.39 20.89 7.83
CA GLU A 211 14.32 21.82 8.51
C GLU A 211 15.46 21.07 9.20
N GLU A 212 15.15 19.99 9.94
CA GLU A 212 16.17 19.17 10.58
C GLU A 212 17.18 18.59 9.57
N HIS A 213 16.71 18.14 8.40
CA HIS A 213 17.59 17.59 7.34
C HIS A 213 18.44 18.67 6.67
N LEU A 214 17.86 19.86 6.43
CA LEU A 214 18.59 20.99 5.88
C LEU A 214 19.71 21.45 6.82
N GLN A 215 19.43 21.52 8.13
CA GLN A 215 20.45 21.87 9.13
C GLN A 215 21.56 20.83 9.21
N LYS A 216 21.24 19.52 9.26
CA LYS A 216 22.26 18.45 9.23
C LYS A 216 23.13 18.50 7.97
N LYS A 217 22.52 18.81 6.81
CA LYS A 217 23.26 18.99 5.55
C LYS A 217 24.26 20.17 5.65
N LEU A 218 23.85 21.29 6.25
CA LEU A 218 24.72 22.46 6.44
C LEU A 218 25.90 22.16 7.38
N LEU A 219 25.69 21.34 8.40
CA LEU A 219 26.72 20.94 9.37
C LEU A 219 27.64 19.83 8.85
N GLY A 220 27.33 19.22 7.71
CA GLY A 220 28.11 18.13 7.14
C GLY A 220 28.07 16.82 7.95
N GLU A 221 27.03 16.61 8.76
CA GLU A 221 26.94 15.54 9.75
C GLU A 221 26.63 14.14 9.18
N LYS A 222 26.21 14.00 7.91
CA LYS A 222 25.83 12.69 7.34
C LYS A 222 26.84 12.15 6.35
N VAL A 223 27.27 10.90 6.59
CA VAL A 223 28.00 10.06 5.63
C VAL A 223 27.02 9.56 4.56
N GLU A 224 27.50 9.36 3.34
CA GLU A 224 26.64 8.97 2.18
C GLU A 224 25.89 7.66 2.39
N SER A 225 26.44 6.74 3.19
CA SER A 225 25.80 5.45 3.57
C SER A 225 24.54 5.60 4.43
N ASP A 226 24.41 6.70 5.16
CA ASP A 226 23.37 6.92 6.18
C ASP A 226 22.24 7.84 5.69
N ARG A 227 22.26 8.21 4.41
CA ARG A 227 21.24 9.07 3.81
C ARG A 227 19.92 8.36 3.65
N ASP A 228 18.89 8.94 4.27
CA ASP A 228 17.50 8.57 3.99
C ASP A 228 17.00 9.21 2.68
N PHE A 229 15.71 8.98 2.36
CA PHE A 229 15.16 9.51 1.10
C PHE A 229 15.06 11.04 1.09
N MET A 230 14.73 11.67 2.22
CA MET A 230 14.61 13.13 2.31
C MET A 230 15.97 13.80 2.03
N ASP A 231 17.07 13.26 2.56
CA ASP A 231 18.42 13.74 2.24
C ASP A 231 18.75 13.64 0.73
N VAL A 232 18.34 12.51 0.12
CA VAL A 232 18.52 12.29 -1.32
C VAL A 232 17.70 13.30 -2.13
N MET A 233 16.44 13.55 -1.75
CA MET A 233 15.58 14.54 -2.43
C MET A 233 16.13 15.96 -2.32
N ILE A 234 16.55 16.38 -1.11
CA ILE A 234 17.19 17.70 -0.90
C ILE A 234 18.43 17.87 -1.78
N SER A 235 19.20 16.78 -1.95
CA SER A 235 20.40 16.82 -2.78
C SER A 235 20.08 16.82 -4.28
N ALA A 236 19.12 16.01 -4.71
CA ALA A 236 18.71 15.88 -6.11
C ALA A 236 18.03 17.16 -6.63
N LEU A 237 17.21 17.80 -5.82
CA LEU A 237 16.53 19.05 -6.18
C LEU A 237 17.46 20.27 -6.09
N ASN A 238 18.39 20.26 -5.13
CA ASN A 238 19.38 21.35 -4.92
C ASN A 238 18.78 22.77 -5.01
N GLY A 239 17.60 22.99 -4.42
CA GLY A 239 16.86 24.25 -4.48
C GLY A 239 16.17 24.56 -5.83
N SER A 240 16.22 23.66 -6.81
CA SER A 240 15.62 23.86 -8.12
C SER A 240 14.10 23.74 -8.07
N GLN A 241 13.44 24.45 -8.99
CA GLN A 241 11.99 24.28 -9.23
C GLN A 241 11.75 23.29 -10.37
N ILE A 242 10.65 22.55 -10.28
CA ILE A 242 10.17 21.70 -11.38
C ILE A 242 8.73 22.11 -11.70
N ASP A 243 8.51 22.64 -12.89
CA ASP A 243 7.18 22.96 -13.44
C ASP A 243 6.30 23.78 -12.46
N GLY A 244 6.89 24.80 -11.82
CA GLY A 244 6.22 25.72 -10.90
C GLY A 244 6.17 25.31 -9.43
N PHE A 245 6.61 24.10 -9.08
CA PHE A 245 6.75 23.68 -7.68
C PHE A 245 8.19 23.94 -7.19
N ASP A 246 8.30 24.54 -6.01
CA ASP A 246 9.59 24.72 -5.33
C ASP A 246 10.11 23.41 -4.72
N ALA A 247 11.42 23.36 -4.43
CA ALA A 247 12.08 22.16 -3.91
C ALA A 247 11.52 21.67 -2.58
N ASP A 248 11.13 22.57 -1.68
CA ASP A 248 10.62 22.23 -0.35
C ASP A 248 9.25 21.59 -0.45
N THR A 249 8.38 22.16 -1.29
CA THR A 249 7.06 21.59 -1.60
C THR A 249 7.18 20.20 -2.22
N ILE A 250 8.08 20.02 -3.20
CA ILE A 250 8.32 18.71 -3.84
C ILE A 250 8.84 17.69 -2.81
N CYS A 251 9.79 18.09 -1.97
CA CYS A 251 10.37 17.23 -0.94
C CYS A 251 9.30 16.76 0.06
N LYS A 252 8.50 17.70 0.62
CA LYS A 252 7.42 17.38 1.56
C LYS A 252 6.34 16.52 0.92
N ALA A 253 5.88 16.87 -0.28
CA ALA A 253 4.86 16.14 -1.02
C ALA A 253 5.30 14.69 -1.31
N THR A 254 6.52 14.50 -1.80
CA THR A 254 7.03 13.17 -2.13
C THR A 254 7.27 12.32 -0.87
N THR A 255 7.79 12.93 0.20
CA THR A 255 7.96 12.29 1.51
C THR A 255 6.63 11.76 2.04
N LEU A 256 5.59 12.61 2.07
CA LEU A 256 4.26 12.21 2.53
C LEU A 256 3.67 11.09 1.66
N GLU A 257 3.78 11.22 0.34
CA GLU A 257 3.26 10.21 -0.58
C GLU A 257 3.91 8.84 -0.39
N LEU A 258 5.23 8.78 -0.19
CA LEU A 258 5.94 7.53 0.08
C LEU A 258 5.52 6.90 1.41
N ILE A 259 5.31 7.72 2.44
CA ILE A 259 4.81 7.24 3.73
C ILE A 259 3.40 6.66 3.57
N LEU A 260 2.48 7.40 2.96
CA LEU A 260 1.09 6.94 2.75
C LEU A 260 1.03 5.68 1.88
N GLY A 261 1.71 5.71 0.73
CA GLY A 261 1.68 4.62 -0.24
C GLY A 261 2.34 3.33 0.24
N GLY A 262 3.41 3.44 1.03
CA GLY A 262 4.18 2.29 1.51
C GLY A 262 3.64 1.66 2.80
N THR A 263 2.95 2.44 3.64
CA THR A 263 2.46 1.94 4.94
C THR A 263 1.11 1.27 4.83
N ASP A 264 0.08 2.00 4.42
CA ASP A 264 -1.31 1.56 4.47
C ASP A 264 -1.57 0.35 3.56
N THR A 265 -1.13 0.40 2.30
CA THR A 265 -1.34 -0.69 1.34
C THR A 265 -0.66 -1.99 1.76
N THR A 266 0.52 -1.89 2.38
CA THR A 266 1.28 -3.05 2.89
C THR A 266 0.59 -3.66 4.10
N ALA A 267 0.17 -2.84 5.08
CA ALA A 267 -0.55 -3.29 6.27
C ALA A 267 -1.88 -3.95 5.91
N VAL A 268 -2.63 -3.37 4.97
CA VAL A 268 -3.90 -3.93 4.45
C VAL A 268 -3.65 -5.29 3.78
N THR A 269 -2.62 -5.42 2.95
CA THR A 269 -2.28 -6.69 2.29
C THR A 269 -1.92 -7.77 3.30
N LEU A 270 -1.13 -7.45 4.33
CA LEU A 270 -0.76 -8.36 5.42
C LEU A 270 -1.99 -8.80 6.23
N THR A 271 -2.88 -7.86 6.54
CA THR A 271 -4.12 -8.14 7.27
C THR A 271 -5.01 -9.11 6.50
N TRP A 272 -5.21 -8.90 5.19
CA TRP A 272 -5.98 -9.79 4.34
C TRP A 272 -5.31 -11.16 4.16
N ALA A 273 -3.98 -11.20 3.97
CA ALA A 273 -3.24 -12.45 3.85
C ALA A 273 -3.41 -13.33 5.09
N LEU A 274 -3.26 -12.74 6.27
CA LEU A 274 -3.42 -13.48 7.53
C LEU A 274 -4.88 -13.87 7.78
N SER A 275 -5.85 -13.01 7.45
CA SER A 275 -7.28 -13.34 7.55
C SER A 275 -7.65 -14.53 6.67
N LEU A 276 -7.14 -14.57 5.44
CA LEU A 276 -7.32 -15.68 4.51
C LEU A 276 -6.69 -16.97 5.01
N LEU A 277 -5.48 -16.89 5.56
CA LEU A 277 -4.78 -18.05 6.13
C LEU A 277 -5.51 -18.62 7.34
N LEU A 278 -6.04 -17.78 8.23
CA LEU A 278 -6.83 -18.22 9.40
C LEU A 278 -8.16 -18.87 8.99
N ARG A 279 -8.76 -18.46 7.88
CA ARG A 279 -9.94 -19.13 7.31
C ARG A 279 -9.60 -20.41 6.54
N ASN A 280 -8.32 -20.63 6.21
CA ASN A 280 -7.86 -21.77 5.42
C ASN A 280 -6.69 -22.48 6.13
N PRO A 281 -6.97 -23.24 7.22
CA PRO A 281 -5.93 -23.87 8.06
C PRO A 281 -4.97 -24.76 7.28
N LEU A 282 -5.43 -25.43 6.22
CA LEU A 282 -4.57 -26.25 5.35
C LEU A 282 -3.53 -25.40 4.63
N ALA A 283 -3.91 -24.21 4.14
CA ALA A 283 -2.97 -23.30 3.49
C ALA A 283 -1.99 -22.71 4.51
N LEU A 284 -2.44 -22.40 5.73
CA LEU A 284 -1.59 -21.95 6.83
C LEU A 284 -0.57 -23.04 7.19
N GLY A 285 -1.00 -24.32 7.30
CA GLY A 285 -0.13 -25.45 7.56
C GLY A 285 0.96 -25.60 6.50
N LYS A 286 0.58 -25.64 5.21
CA LYS A 286 1.53 -25.71 4.08
C LYS A 286 2.55 -24.56 4.08
N ALA A 287 2.12 -23.34 4.39
CA ALA A 287 3.03 -22.21 4.46
C ALA A 287 4.06 -22.36 5.58
N LYS A 288 3.63 -22.83 6.76
CA LYS A 288 4.55 -23.12 7.88
C LYS A 288 5.50 -24.27 7.55
N GLU A 289 5.00 -25.36 6.95
CA GLU A 289 5.82 -26.49 6.51
C GLU A 289 6.87 -26.07 5.48
N GLU A 290 6.51 -25.24 4.49
CA GLU A 290 7.47 -24.69 3.53
C GLU A 290 8.58 -23.90 4.24
N ILE A 291 8.21 -23.00 5.17
CA ILE A 291 9.18 -22.20 5.92
C ILE A 291 10.11 -23.10 6.74
N ASP A 292 9.55 -24.06 7.49
CA ASP A 292 10.33 -24.97 8.34
C ASP A 292 11.30 -25.84 7.51
N MET A 293 10.89 -26.29 6.32
CA MET A 293 11.74 -27.08 5.41
C MET A 293 12.84 -26.25 4.74
N GLN A 294 12.55 -24.98 4.38
CA GLN A 294 13.51 -24.17 3.63
C GLN A 294 14.47 -23.38 4.52
N ILE A 295 14.07 -23.07 5.74
CA ILE A 295 14.84 -22.23 6.67
C ILE A 295 15.38 -23.05 7.83
N GLY A 296 14.56 -23.90 8.44
CA GLY A 296 14.86 -24.61 9.68
C GLY A 296 14.33 -23.91 10.92
N LYS A 297 14.24 -24.65 12.02
CA LYS A 297 13.86 -24.10 13.33
C LYS A 297 15.03 -23.32 13.93
N ASP A 298 14.71 -22.26 14.68
CA ASP A 298 15.66 -21.36 15.34
C ASP A 298 16.66 -20.65 14.38
N GLU A 299 16.43 -20.74 13.06
CA GLU A 299 17.22 -20.01 12.06
C GLU A 299 16.53 -18.72 11.67
N TYR A 300 17.32 -17.68 11.35
CA TYR A 300 16.77 -16.38 10.94
C TYR A 300 16.45 -16.35 9.46
N ILE A 301 15.23 -15.95 9.13
CA ILE A 301 14.86 -15.68 7.74
C ILE A 301 15.61 -14.44 7.24
N ARG A 302 16.22 -14.54 6.05
CA ARG A 302 16.84 -13.45 5.31
C ARG A 302 15.92 -13.04 4.16
N GLU A 303 16.00 -11.79 3.71
CA GLU A 303 15.22 -11.36 2.52
C GLU A 303 15.55 -12.21 1.28
N SER A 304 16.79 -12.69 1.14
CA SER A 304 17.20 -13.59 0.05
C SER A 304 16.49 -14.96 0.08
N ASP A 305 16.04 -15.42 1.24
CA ASP A 305 15.36 -16.71 1.39
C ASP A 305 13.93 -16.68 0.86
N ILE A 306 13.34 -15.48 0.73
CA ILE A 306 11.97 -15.32 0.20
C ILE A 306 11.82 -15.95 -1.19
N SER A 307 12.89 -15.96 -2.00
CA SER A 307 12.88 -16.61 -3.31
C SER A 307 12.63 -18.12 -3.26
N LYS A 308 12.93 -18.79 -2.13
CA LYS A 308 12.73 -20.22 -1.88
C LYS A 308 11.29 -20.52 -1.40
N LEU A 309 10.58 -19.53 -0.86
CA LEU A 309 9.23 -19.65 -0.29
C LEU A 309 8.17 -19.46 -1.37
N VAL A 310 8.05 -20.43 -2.26
CA VAL A 310 7.22 -20.35 -3.48
C VAL A 310 5.73 -20.39 -3.14
N TYR A 311 5.34 -21.20 -2.15
CA TYR A 311 3.95 -21.25 -1.69
C TYR A 311 3.52 -19.96 -0.97
N LEU A 312 4.41 -19.39 -0.16
CA LEU A 312 4.18 -18.09 0.47
C LEU A 312 3.96 -16.98 -0.57
N GLN A 313 4.77 -16.97 -1.65
CA GLN A 313 4.57 -16.02 -2.75
C GLN A 313 3.23 -16.24 -3.45
N ALA A 314 2.80 -17.50 -3.63
CA ALA A 314 1.49 -17.82 -4.18
C ALA A 314 0.34 -17.36 -3.27
N ILE A 315 0.48 -17.45 -1.94
CA ILE A 315 -0.46 -16.89 -0.96
C ILE A 315 -0.63 -15.39 -1.16
N VAL A 316 0.46 -14.65 -1.28
CA VAL A 316 0.43 -13.18 -1.47
C VAL A 316 -0.22 -12.82 -2.81
N LYS A 317 0.10 -13.54 -3.89
CA LYS A 317 -0.56 -13.33 -5.20
C LYS A 317 -2.07 -13.56 -5.12
N GLU A 318 -2.51 -14.63 -4.47
CA GLU A 318 -3.93 -14.96 -4.31
C GLU A 318 -4.65 -13.96 -3.39
N THR A 319 -3.96 -13.47 -2.35
CA THR A 319 -4.46 -12.38 -1.51
C THR A 319 -4.71 -11.11 -2.33
N LEU A 320 -3.74 -10.70 -3.13
CA LEU A 320 -3.84 -9.52 -3.99
C LEU A 320 -4.88 -9.68 -5.11
N ARG A 321 -5.16 -10.92 -5.53
CA ARG A 321 -6.25 -11.22 -6.46
C ARG A 321 -7.60 -11.00 -5.79
N LEU A 322 -7.82 -11.59 -4.62
CA LEU A 322 -9.09 -11.53 -3.91
C LEU A 322 -9.34 -10.18 -3.23
N TYR A 323 -8.31 -9.62 -2.59
CA TYR A 323 -8.41 -8.38 -1.81
C TYR A 323 -7.33 -7.37 -2.21
N PRO A 324 -7.39 -6.86 -3.47
CA PRO A 324 -6.45 -5.81 -3.87
C PRO A 324 -6.66 -4.56 -3.01
N PRO A 325 -5.58 -3.90 -2.53
CA PRO A 325 -5.70 -2.67 -1.73
C PRO A 325 -6.45 -1.54 -2.45
N ALA A 326 -6.35 -1.48 -3.78
CA ALA A 326 -7.04 -0.49 -4.61
C ALA A 326 -7.99 -1.17 -5.61
N PRO A 327 -9.18 -1.63 -5.19
CA PRO A 327 -10.07 -2.47 -6.00
C PRO A 327 -10.66 -1.76 -7.22
N PHE A 328 -10.66 -0.42 -7.21
CA PHE A 328 -11.08 0.42 -8.34
C PHE A 328 -9.93 1.16 -9.01
N SER A 329 -8.69 0.81 -8.69
CA SER A 329 -7.50 1.54 -9.10
C SER A 329 -7.57 3.04 -8.69
N SER A 330 -6.48 3.78 -8.83
CA SER A 330 -6.55 5.23 -8.63
C SER A 330 -7.27 5.91 -9.80
N PRO A 331 -8.12 6.91 -9.58
CA PRO A 331 -8.88 7.58 -10.63
C PRO A 331 -7.98 8.07 -11.77
N ARG A 332 -8.43 7.91 -13.02
CA ARG A 332 -7.76 8.44 -14.22
C ARG A 332 -8.74 9.30 -15.03
N GLU A 333 -8.20 10.12 -15.91
CA GLU A 333 -8.99 10.95 -16.80
C GLU A 333 -8.41 10.91 -18.22
N PHE A 334 -9.28 10.78 -19.23
CA PHE A 334 -8.88 10.79 -20.63
C PHE A 334 -8.49 12.20 -21.06
N THR A 335 -7.28 12.37 -21.58
CA THR A 335 -6.72 13.65 -22.04
C THR A 335 -7.06 13.98 -23.49
N GLU A 336 -7.51 12.97 -24.23
CA GLU A 336 -7.89 13.07 -25.65
C GLU A 336 -9.03 12.09 -25.96
N ASN A 337 -9.66 12.28 -27.12
CA ASN A 337 -10.65 11.33 -27.61
C ASN A 337 -9.95 10.04 -28.08
N CYS A 338 -10.53 8.89 -27.77
CA CYS A 338 -10.00 7.59 -28.23
C CYS A 338 -11.14 6.61 -28.49
N ILE A 339 -10.78 5.44 -29.02
CA ILE A 339 -11.69 4.30 -29.20
C ILE A 339 -11.24 3.22 -28.21
N LEU A 340 -12.19 2.65 -27.48
CA LEU A 340 -11.96 1.53 -26.57
C LEU A 340 -13.12 0.54 -26.70
N GLY A 341 -12.81 -0.72 -27.05
CA GLY A 341 -13.82 -1.74 -27.27
C GLY A 341 -14.81 -1.39 -28.39
N GLY A 342 -14.40 -0.60 -29.38
CA GLY A 342 -15.25 -0.09 -30.45
C GLY A 342 -16.09 1.14 -30.09
N TYR A 343 -16.01 1.66 -28.85
CA TYR A 343 -16.77 2.83 -28.42
C TYR A 343 -15.91 4.09 -28.41
N HIS A 344 -16.51 5.22 -28.82
CA HIS A 344 -15.86 6.53 -28.76
C HIS A 344 -15.88 7.09 -27.34
N ILE A 345 -14.69 7.26 -26.74
CA ILE A 345 -14.51 7.85 -25.43
C ILE A 345 -14.06 9.30 -25.60
N LYS A 346 -14.79 10.22 -25.00
CA LYS A 346 -14.49 11.66 -25.06
C LYS A 346 -13.42 12.06 -24.06
N LYS A 347 -12.59 13.02 -24.44
CA LYS A 347 -11.70 13.75 -23.54
C LYS A 347 -12.47 14.25 -22.30
N GLY A 348 -11.83 14.21 -21.12
CA GLY A 348 -12.42 14.60 -19.84
C GLY A 348 -13.33 13.54 -19.19
N THR A 349 -13.52 12.38 -19.84
CA THR A 349 -14.18 11.23 -19.22
C THR A 349 -13.27 10.68 -18.13
N ARG A 350 -13.80 10.44 -16.93
CA ARG A 350 -13.08 9.75 -15.86
C ARG A 350 -13.11 8.25 -16.10
N LEU A 351 -12.08 7.53 -15.65
CA LEU A 351 -12.02 6.06 -15.69
C LEU A 351 -12.15 5.50 -14.28
N ILE A 352 -13.07 4.57 -14.10
CA ILE A 352 -13.19 3.67 -12.96
C ILE A 352 -12.80 2.27 -13.46
N HIS A 353 -11.61 1.82 -13.11
CA HIS A 353 -11.10 0.52 -13.51
C HIS A 353 -11.41 -0.49 -12.41
N ASN A 354 -12.39 -1.35 -12.64
CA ASN A 354 -12.97 -2.27 -11.66
C ASN A 354 -12.14 -3.56 -11.53
N LEU A 355 -10.98 -3.45 -10.88
CA LEU A 355 -10.08 -4.57 -10.63
C LEU A 355 -10.74 -5.68 -9.80
N TRP A 356 -11.61 -5.30 -8.85
CA TRP A 356 -12.35 -6.26 -8.04
C TRP A 356 -13.13 -7.27 -8.89
N LYS A 357 -13.79 -6.81 -9.98
CA LYS A 357 -14.51 -7.68 -10.91
C LYS A 357 -13.58 -8.45 -11.82
N ILE A 358 -12.54 -7.80 -12.37
CA ILE A 358 -11.56 -8.41 -13.27
C ILE A 358 -10.84 -9.58 -12.58
N HIS A 359 -10.38 -9.38 -11.35
CA HIS A 359 -9.67 -10.40 -10.58
C HIS A 359 -10.55 -11.58 -10.14
N ARG A 360 -11.87 -11.49 -10.37
CA ARG A 360 -12.87 -12.52 -10.04
C ARG A 360 -13.65 -12.99 -11.27
N ASP A 361 -13.13 -12.75 -12.46
CA ASP A 361 -13.76 -13.16 -13.71
C ASP A 361 -13.77 -14.70 -13.82
N PRO A 362 -14.96 -15.35 -13.86
CA PRO A 362 -15.05 -16.82 -13.93
C PRO A 362 -14.57 -17.39 -15.26
N SER A 363 -14.46 -16.58 -16.32
CA SER A 363 -13.88 -17.00 -17.59
C SER A 363 -12.37 -17.22 -17.50
N VAL A 364 -11.70 -16.56 -16.55
CA VAL A 364 -10.26 -16.68 -16.28
C VAL A 364 -9.99 -17.57 -15.08
N TRP A 365 -10.70 -17.31 -13.97
CA TRP A 365 -10.43 -17.91 -12.67
C TRP A 365 -11.44 -18.99 -12.32
N SER A 366 -11.03 -20.24 -12.31
CA SER A 366 -11.88 -21.33 -11.81
C SER A 366 -12.18 -21.13 -10.32
N ASN A 367 -13.46 -21.24 -9.93
CA ASN A 367 -13.92 -20.92 -8.56
C ASN A 367 -13.36 -19.58 -8.08
N PRO A 368 -13.77 -18.46 -8.68
CA PRO A 368 -13.09 -17.16 -8.53
C PRO A 368 -13.14 -16.57 -7.13
N LEU A 369 -14.05 -17.02 -6.28
CA LEU A 369 -14.22 -16.55 -4.90
C LEU A 369 -13.43 -17.38 -3.88
N ASP A 370 -12.95 -18.56 -4.26
CA ASP A 370 -12.17 -19.43 -3.38
C ASP A 370 -10.73 -18.96 -3.27
N PHE A 371 -10.17 -19.02 -2.06
CA PHE A 371 -8.76 -18.83 -1.81
C PHE A 371 -7.97 -20.08 -2.15
N LYS A 372 -7.27 -20.07 -3.27
CA LYS A 372 -6.49 -21.21 -3.80
C LYS A 372 -5.10 -20.76 -4.28
N PRO A 373 -4.10 -20.64 -3.38
CA PRO A 373 -2.75 -20.27 -3.76
C PRO A 373 -2.15 -21.18 -4.83
N GLU A 374 -2.54 -22.46 -4.84
CA GLU A 374 -2.05 -23.48 -5.75
C GLU A 374 -2.27 -23.14 -7.23
N ARG A 375 -3.24 -22.27 -7.56
CA ARG A 375 -3.43 -21.82 -8.94
C ARG A 375 -2.19 -21.14 -9.51
N PHE A 376 -1.44 -20.40 -8.69
CA PHE A 376 -0.18 -19.76 -9.08
C PHE A 376 1.03 -20.70 -9.12
N LEU A 377 0.85 -21.94 -8.73
CA LEU A 377 1.84 -23.01 -8.85
C LEU A 377 1.53 -23.96 -10.02
N THR A 378 0.30 -23.91 -10.52
CA THR A 378 -0.22 -24.84 -11.54
C THR A 378 -0.78 -24.09 -12.75
N THR A 379 -2.10 -23.88 -12.82
CA THR A 379 -2.81 -23.35 -13.99
C THR A 379 -2.44 -21.91 -14.37
N HIS A 380 -2.11 -21.08 -13.37
CA HIS A 380 -1.75 -19.67 -13.57
C HIS A 380 -0.29 -19.37 -13.16
N LYS A 381 0.59 -20.37 -13.27
CA LYS A 381 2.01 -20.22 -12.93
C LYS A 381 2.71 -19.09 -13.72
N HIS A 382 2.26 -18.81 -14.93
CA HIS A 382 2.79 -17.77 -15.80
C HIS A 382 2.34 -16.36 -15.42
N VAL A 383 1.29 -16.23 -14.57
CA VAL A 383 0.74 -14.92 -14.19
C VAL A 383 1.64 -14.27 -13.15
N ASP A 384 2.10 -13.06 -13.45
CA ASP A 384 2.87 -12.21 -12.55
C ASP A 384 2.13 -10.92 -12.20
N LEU A 385 2.74 -10.10 -11.34
CA LEU A 385 2.16 -8.86 -10.82
C LEU A 385 2.69 -7.60 -11.53
N ARG A 386 3.51 -7.76 -12.59
CA ARG A 386 4.25 -6.66 -13.23
C ARG A 386 3.41 -5.79 -14.18
N GLY A 387 2.10 -6.08 -14.27
CA GLY A 387 1.17 -5.28 -15.08
C GLY A 387 1.10 -5.68 -16.56
N HIS A 388 1.60 -6.86 -16.93
CA HIS A 388 1.51 -7.45 -18.27
C HIS A 388 0.42 -8.54 -18.36
N ASN A 389 -0.01 -9.05 -17.22
CA ASN A 389 -1.12 -9.98 -17.08
C ASN A 389 -2.38 -9.19 -16.71
N PHE A 390 -3.17 -8.82 -17.72
CA PHE A 390 -4.29 -7.89 -17.55
C PHE A 390 -5.46 -8.48 -16.76
N GLU A 391 -5.48 -9.77 -16.56
CA GLU A 391 -6.37 -10.50 -15.65
C GLU A 391 -6.02 -10.33 -14.16
N LEU A 392 -4.79 -9.83 -13.85
CA LEU A 392 -4.29 -9.62 -12.48
C LEU A 392 -3.44 -8.35 -12.38
N LEU A 393 -4.05 -7.24 -12.02
CA LEU A 393 -3.45 -5.90 -12.01
C LEU A 393 -3.50 -5.20 -10.62
N PRO A 394 -3.10 -5.84 -9.50
CA PRO A 394 -3.21 -5.19 -8.20
C PRO A 394 -2.32 -3.95 -8.07
N PHE A 395 -1.25 -3.85 -8.86
CA PHE A 395 -0.35 -2.70 -8.95
C PHE A 395 -0.61 -1.81 -10.18
N GLY A 396 -1.72 -2.08 -10.91
CA GLY A 396 -2.04 -1.39 -12.14
C GLY A 396 -1.14 -1.77 -13.32
N SER A 397 -1.22 -1.00 -14.40
CA SER A 397 -0.47 -1.22 -15.64
C SER A 397 -0.15 0.10 -16.34
N GLY A 398 0.68 0.01 -17.41
CA GLY A 398 1.09 1.13 -18.25
C GLY A 398 2.00 2.11 -17.53
N ARG A 399 2.03 3.37 -18.01
CA ARG A 399 2.90 4.44 -17.48
C ARG A 399 2.69 4.72 -15.99
N ARG A 400 1.49 4.45 -15.46
CA ARG A 400 1.10 4.68 -14.07
C ARG A 400 1.16 3.42 -13.19
N VAL A 401 1.87 2.37 -13.62
CA VAL A 401 2.13 1.19 -12.79
C VAL A 401 2.76 1.61 -11.46
N CYS A 402 2.43 0.93 -10.37
CA CYS A 402 2.94 1.25 -9.03
C CYS A 402 4.48 1.29 -9.01
N ALA A 403 5.03 2.42 -8.56
CA ALA A 403 6.48 2.56 -8.41
C ALA A 403 7.03 1.70 -7.27
N GLY A 404 6.25 1.53 -6.21
CA GLY A 404 6.62 0.82 -4.99
C GLY A 404 6.39 -0.69 -5.01
N MET A 405 6.02 -1.29 -6.14
CA MET A 405 5.65 -2.70 -6.22
C MET A 405 6.72 -3.63 -5.62
N SER A 406 7.98 -3.48 -6.03
CA SER A 406 9.07 -4.33 -5.52
C SER A 406 9.27 -4.15 -4.01
N LEU A 407 9.24 -2.91 -3.51
CA LEU A 407 9.36 -2.63 -2.09
C LEU A 407 8.18 -3.21 -1.30
N GLY A 408 6.95 -2.97 -1.75
CA GLY A 408 5.74 -3.47 -1.08
C GLY A 408 5.70 -5.00 -1.02
N LEU A 409 6.03 -5.68 -2.12
CA LEU A 409 6.10 -7.15 -2.13
C LEU A 409 7.18 -7.69 -1.20
N ASN A 410 8.37 -7.08 -1.17
CA ASN A 410 9.43 -7.48 -0.23
C ASN A 410 8.97 -7.31 1.22
N MET A 411 8.35 -6.17 1.56
CA MET A 411 7.82 -5.92 2.91
C MET A 411 6.76 -6.97 3.30
N VAL A 412 5.80 -7.25 2.40
CA VAL A 412 4.72 -8.22 2.66
C VAL A 412 5.29 -9.63 2.85
N HIS A 413 6.09 -10.11 1.90
CA HIS A 413 6.64 -11.47 1.97
C HIS A 413 7.51 -11.64 3.21
N PHE A 414 8.43 -10.71 3.48
CA PHE A 414 9.37 -10.81 4.58
C PHE A 414 8.68 -10.74 5.94
N THR A 415 7.71 -9.83 6.10
CA THR A 415 6.93 -9.72 7.34
C THR A 415 6.07 -10.95 7.59
N LEU A 416 5.34 -11.43 6.57
CA LEU A 416 4.47 -12.59 6.71
C LEU A 416 5.29 -13.86 7.01
N ALA A 417 6.41 -14.07 6.31
CA ALA A 417 7.32 -15.20 6.57
C ALA A 417 7.81 -15.21 8.02
N ASN A 418 8.33 -14.08 8.51
CA ASN A 418 8.86 -13.98 9.87
C ASN A 418 7.76 -14.16 10.93
N LEU A 419 6.56 -13.62 10.71
CA LEU A 419 5.44 -13.81 11.65
C LEU A 419 5.03 -15.29 11.74
N LEU A 420 4.87 -15.97 10.60
CA LEU A 420 4.49 -17.40 10.55
C LEU A 420 5.59 -18.34 11.06
N HIS A 421 6.85 -17.95 10.90
CA HIS A 421 8.00 -18.68 11.43
C HIS A 421 8.08 -18.54 12.94
N SER A 422 7.87 -17.34 13.47
CA SER A 422 8.09 -17.03 14.87
C SER A 422 6.93 -17.44 15.79
N PHE A 423 5.69 -17.48 15.28
CA PHE A 423 4.51 -17.69 16.15
C PHE A 423 3.53 -18.73 15.61
N ASP A 424 2.99 -19.52 16.52
CA ASP A 424 1.71 -20.19 16.31
C ASP A 424 0.60 -19.17 16.46
N ILE A 425 -0.31 -19.18 15.47
CA ILE A 425 -1.36 -18.18 15.34
C ILE A 425 -2.70 -18.90 15.25
N LEU A 426 -3.65 -18.48 16.08
CA LEU A 426 -5.01 -19.00 16.11
C LEU A 426 -6.05 -17.88 16.03
N ASN A 427 -7.22 -18.22 15.54
CA ASN A 427 -8.40 -17.39 15.69
C ASN A 427 -8.84 -17.40 17.16
N PRO A 428 -9.09 -16.24 17.81
CA PRO A 428 -9.52 -16.18 19.21
C PRO A 428 -10.93 -16.69 19.44
N SER A 429 -11.74 -16.83 18.37
CA SER A 429 -13.13 -17.28 18.41
C SER A 429 -13.33 -18.58 17.64
N ALA A 430 -14.34 -19.35 18.01
CA ALA A 430 -14.83 -20.48 17.22
C ALA A 430 -15.54 -20.04 15.93
N GLU A 431 -16.01 -18.78 15.87
CA GLU A 431 -16.64 -18.22 14.70
C GLU A 431 -15.58 -17.92 13.59
N PRO A 432 -15.94 -18.10 12.32
CA PRO A 432 -15.06 -17.77 11.21
C PRO A 432 -14.67 -16.29 11.23
N ILE A 433 -13.43 -15.97 10.84
CA ILE A 433 -12.97 -14.58 10.67
C ILE A 433 -13.95 -13.82 9.77
N ASP A 434 -14.41 -12.67 10.23
CA ASP A 434 -15.22 -11.74 9.44
C ASP A 434 -14.38 -11.21 8.26
N MET A 435 -14.88 -11.34 7.04
CA MET A 435 -14.22 -10.90 5.81
C MET A 435 -14.91 -9.70 5.18
N THR A 436 -15.66 -8.94 5.96
CA THR A 436 -16.35 -7.73 5.48
C THR A 436 -15.32 -6.66 5.08
N GLU A 437 -15.47 -6.19 3.84
CA GLU A 437 -14.63 -5.14 3.26
C GLU A 437 -15.17 -3.75 3.63
N PHE A 438 -14.28 -2.82 3.95
CA PHE A 438 -14.58 -1.40 4.05
C PHE A 438 -13.85 -0.66 2.92
N PHE A 439 -14.63 -0.07 2.01
CA PHE A 439 -14.12 0.65 0.85
C PHE A 439 -13.89 2.12 1.17
N GLY A 440 -12.66 2.45 1.56
CA GLY A 440 -12.13 3.82 1.67
C GLY A 440 -11.23 4.17 0.48
N PHE A 441 -10.15 4.89 0.75
CA PHE A 441 -9.05 5.07 -0.22
C PHE A 441 -8.37 3.73 -0.54
N THR A 442 -8.27 2.87 0.48
CA THR A 442 -7.84 1.48 0.37
C THR A 442 -8.96 0.54 0.83
N ASN A 443 -8.87 -0.72 0.41
CA ASN A 443 -9.81 -1.78 0.75
C ASN A 443 -9.42 -2.45 2.07
N THR A 444 -9.78 -1.82 3.19
CA THR A 444 -9.47 -2.35 4.52
C THR A 444 -10.50 -3.38 4.99
N LYS A 445 -10.14 -4.18 5.97
CA LYS A 445 -11.08 -5.00 6.72
C LYS A 445 -11.98 -4.10 7.59
N ALA A 446 -13.29 -4.34 7.62
CA ALA A 446 -14.25 -3.52 8.35
C ALA A 446 -14.03 -3.57 9.88
N THR A 447 -13.58 -4.70 10.38
CA THR A 447 -13.26 -4.93 11.81
C THR A 447 -11.77 -5.21 11.96
N PRO A 448 -11.09 -4.75 13.02
CA PRO A 448 -9.72 -5.17 13.32
C PRO A 448 -9.57 -6.70 13.35
N LEU A 449 -8.42 -7.20 12.96
CA LEU A 449 -8.09 -8.62 13.07
C LEU A 449 -7.37 -8.85 14.41
N GLU A 450 -8.05 -9.51 15.32
CA GLU A 450 -7.45 -10.00 16.55
C GLU A 450 -7.03 -11.47 16.39
N ILE A 451 -5.89 -11.85 16.95
CA ILE A 451 -5.35 -13.20 16.89
C ILE A 451 -4.79 -13.64 18.25
N LEU A 452 -4.75 -14.93 18.46
CA LEU A 452 -3.99 -15.54 19.55
C LEU A 452 -2.61 -15.94 19.04
N VAL A 453 -1.55 -15.50 19.73
CA VAL A 453 -0.16 -15.82 19.39
C VAL A 453 0.53 -16.61 20.50
N LYS A 454 1.39 -17.55 20.09
CA LYS A 454 2.28 -18.31 20.96
C LYS A 454 3.62 -18.50 20.24
N PRO A 455 4.78 -18.32 20.92
CA PRO A 455 6.09 -18.56 20.33
C PRO A 455 6.26 -19.99 19.79
N ARG A 456 6.90 -20.13 18.63
CA ARG A 456 7.26 -21.42 18.01
C ARG A 456 8.74 -21.77 18.15
N GLN A 457 9.57 -20.74 18.35
CA GLN A 457 11.02 -20.87 18.44
C GLN A 457 11.47 -20.88 19.92
N SER A 458 12.73 -21.22 20.17
CA SER A 458 13.29 -21.13 21.49
C SER A 458 13.35 -19.70 22.02
N PRO A 459 13.31 -19.45 23.35
CA PRO A 459 13.44 -18.09 23.89
C PRO A 459 14.68 -17.35 23.39
N ASN A 460 15.82 -18.07 23.27
CA ASN A 460 17.08 -17.52 22.79
C ASN A 460 16.97 -16.94 21.37
N TYR A 461 16.13 -17.53 20.51
CA TYR A 461 15.87 -16.98 19.16
C TYR A 461 15.35 -15.55 19.22
N TYR A 462 14.39 -15.26 20.12
CA TYR A 462 13.79 -13.91 20.23
C TYR A 462 14.71 -12.90 20.90
N GLU A 463 15.55 -13.34 21.84
CA GLU A 463 16.50 -12.47 22.55
C GLU A 463 17.64 -12.01 21.64
N THR A 464 18.00 -12.80 20.66
CA THR A 464 19.09 -12.52 19.71
C THR A 464 18.63 -11.87 18.40
N LEU A 465 17.31 -11.65 18.20
CA LEU A 465 16.76 -10.88 17.07
C LEU A 465 17.19 -9.36 17.12
#